data_e95c0a7011f7ba08b77e262e8882a08a
#
_entry.id   e95c0a7011f7ba08b77e262e8882a08a
#
_cell.length_a   1.000
_cell.length_b   1.000
_cell.length_c   1.000
_cell.angle_alpha   90.00
_cell.angle_beta   90.00
_cell.angle_gamma   90.00
#
_symmetry.space_group_name_H-M   'P 1'
#
loop_
_entity.id
_entity.type
_entity.pdbx_description
1 polymer ?
#
loop_
_entity_poly.entity_id
_entity_poly.type
_entity_poly.pdbx_seq_one_letter_code
_entity_poly.pdbx_strand_id
1 'polypeptide(L)'
;MTLRPILTIIVLVSCYIAQAQDPVFTQSNYIQETLNPAFSGFEDNDRIAAGLLSRVQWPNLDLQIHTQYAYVNKSYDYGPSLGFGVGINAVWQYESFNNYNYAQVNLNYAHRINLNNGWYFRPAVEVGVGNKSNRFRNLTLADQINISSGVINPVSVDPLASRINADPFLDINAGFLVEKQTFNDISYWVGGSVRHLNRPNISIVEGEKLPLDIFYSFHGNVRFPFLYENTIMMTTNFMVQGPYNRLDIGTIFQLDAILLGLTAATNPARNDGNAHLLTSINAFVGLEYQTFRFGFSYDKNTSNIGRTDGVYELSMTYLSRCRRCNTDRSRKK
;
A
#
# COMPACT_ATOMS: atom_id res chain seq x y z
N MET A 1 29.21 29.35 -27.62
CA MET A 1 29.01 28.46 -26.44
C MET A 1 27.94 27.44 -26.81
N THR A 2 28.29 26.20 -26.90
CA THR A 2 27.41 25.15 -27.44
C THR A 2 26.45 24.69 -26.35
N LEU A 3 25.14 24.75 -26.61
CA LEU A 3 24.06 24.33 -25.74
C LEU A 3 24.13 22.81 -25.35
N ARG A 4 24.92 22.03 -26.07
CA ARG A 4 25.07 20.58 -25.87
C ARG A 4 25.53 20.14 -24.46
N PRO A 5 26.58 20.74 -23.83
CA PRO A 5 27.00 20.27 -22.50
C PRO A 5 25.97 20.60 -21.39
N ILE A 6 25.19 21.67 -21.55
CA ILE A 6 24.16 22.06 -20.59
C ILE A 6 22.99 21.06 -20.65
N LEU A 7 22.58 20.63 -21.85
CA LEU A 7 21.52 19.63 -22.02
C LEU A 7 21.95 18.27 -21.44
N THR A 8 23.21 17.89 -21.62
CA THR A 8 23.75 16.63 -21.07
C THR A 8 23.79 16.65 -19.53
N ILE A 9 24.14 17.78 -18.93
CA ILE A 9 24.14 17.94 -17.47
C ILE A 9 22.70 17.90 -16.94
N ILE A 10 21.73 18.51 -17.63
CA ILE A 10 20.32 18.47 -17.22
C ILE A 10 19.77 17.05 -17.28
N VAL A 11 20.10 16.27 -18.30
CA VAL A 11 19.67 14.86 -18.42
C VAL A 11 20.34 13.98 -17.36
N LEU A 12 21.62 14.19 -17.06
CA LEU A 12 22.32 13.46 -15.99
C LEU A 12 21.75 13.79 -14.60
N VAL A 13 21.38 15.04 -14.32
CA VAL A 13 20.76 15.43 -13.05
C VAL A 13 19.34 14.90 -12.93
N SER A 14 18.60 14.73 -14.04
CA SER A 14 17.25 14.17 -14.03
C SER A 14 17.23 12.66 -13.69
N CYS A 15 18.29 11.91 -13.98
CA CYS A 15 18.39 10.49 -13.64
C CYS A 15 18.57 10.22 -12.14
N TYR A 16 19.01 11.19 -11.34
CA TYR A 16 19.17 11.01 -9.89
C TYR A 16 17.86 11.08 -9.07
N ILE A 17 16.72 11.37 -9.70
CA ILE A 17 15.44 11.62 -9.00
C ILE A 17 14.46 10.44 -9.12
N ALA A 18 14.82 9.35 -9.80
CA ALA A 18 13.97 8.16 -9.89
C ALA A 18 14.08 7.34 -8.60
N GLN A 19 13.30 7.70 -7.58
CA GLN A 19 13.21 6.96 -6.33
C GLN A 19 12.12 5.91 -6.44
N ALA A 20 12.39 4.69 -5.95
CA ALA A 20 11.42 3.61 -5.90
C ALA A 20 10.36 3.94 -4.84
N GLN A 21 9.10 3.99 -5.25
CA GLN A 21 7.96 4.21 -4.36
C GLN A 21 7.34 2.88 -3.96
N ASP A 22 6.79 2.84 -2.76
CA ASP A 22 5.99 1.70 -2.31
C ASP A 22 4.66 1.64 -3.07
N PRO A 23 4.15 0.43 -3.33
CA PRO A 23 2.82 0.29 -3.89
C PRO A 23 1.75 0.82 -2.94
N VAL A 24 0.89 1.70 -3.45
CA VAL A 24 -0.26 2.25 -2.72
C VAL A 24 -1.53 1.62 -3.26
N PHE A 25 -2.36 1.09 -2.37
CA PHE A 25 -3.61 0.45 -2.72
C PHE A 25 -4.80 1.38 -2.49
N THR A 26 -5.71 1.38 -3.44
CA THR A 26 -6.95 2.18 -3.38
C THR A 26 -7.95 1.58 -2.40
N GLN A 27 -7.97 0.24 -2.28
CA GLN A 27 -8.78 -0.49 -1.30
C GLN A 27 -8.15 -0.56 0.10
N SER A 28 -7.20 0.30 0.41
CA SER A 28 -6.53 0.35 1.72
C SER A 28 -7.50 0.55 2.90
N ASN A 29 -8.63 1.22 2.68
CA ASN A 29 -9.68 1.36 3.70
C ASN A 29 -10.50 0.08 3.90
N TYR A 30 -10.42 -0.86 2.98
CA TYR A 30 -11.10 -2.15 3.01
C TYR A 30 -10.16 -3.28 3.46
N ILE A 31 -8.90 -3.25 3.01
CA ILE A 31 -7.81 -4.09 3.50
C ILE A 31 -6.81 -3.20 4.25
N GLN A 32 -7.11 -2.98 5.52
CA GLN A 32 -6.43 -2.00 6.38
C GLN A 32 -5.00 -2.41 6.72
N GLU A 33 -4.67 -3.69 6.63
CA GLU A 33 -3.33 -4.25 6.81
C GLU A 33 -2.30 -3.65 5.84
N THR A 34 -2.76 -3.15 4.68
CA THR A 34 -1.90 -2.43 3.72
C THR A 34 -1.45 -1.06 4.22
N LEU A 35 -2.14 -0.46 5.20
CA LEU A 35 -1.83 0.86 5.75
C LEU A 35 -0.83 0.79 6.91
N ASN A 36 -1.04 -0.17 7.82
CA ASN A 36 -0.40 -0.10 9.13
C ASN A 36 -0.34 -1.49 9.77
N PRO A 37 0.82 -1.94 10.27
CA PRO A 37 0.94 -3.22 10.97
C PRO A 37 0.06 -3.31 12.22
N ALA A 38 -0.41 -2.19 12.77
CA ALA A 38 -1.30 -2.18 13.94
C ALA A 38 -2.70 -2.75 13.66
N PHE A 39 -3.06 -2.99 12.39
CA PHE A 39 -4.27 -3.72 12.02
C PHE A 39 -4.12 -5.24 12.12
N SER A 40 -2.93 -5.78 12.34
CA SER A 40 -2.76 -7.20 12.58
C SER A 40 -3.50 -7.63 13.85
N GLY A 41 -4.50 -8.51 13.68
CA GLY A 41 -5.40 -8.92 14.74
C GLY A 41 -6.37 -7.81 15.20
N PHE A 42 -6.70 -6.86 14.32
CA PHE A 42 -7.68 -5.80 14.61
C PHE A 42 -9.08 -6.36 14.88
N GLU A 43 -9.44 -7.44 14.18
CA GLU A 43 -10.65 -8.20 14.43
C GLU A 43 -10.49 -9.02 15.71
N ASP A 44 -11.01 -8.52 16.80
CA ASP A 44 -10.92 -9.13 18.13
C ASP A 44 -11.59 -10.52 18.22
N ASN A 45 -11.54 -11.15 19.42
CA ASN A 45 -12.22 -12.40 19.74
C ASN A 45 -11.60 -13.67 19.17
N ASP A 46 -10.27 -13.81 19.21
CA ASP A 46 -9.54 -15.01 18.77
C ASP A 46 -9.87 -15.41 17.31
N ARG A 47 -10.00 -14.43 16.43
CA ARG A 47 -10.30 -14.64 15.03
C ARG A 47 -9.03 -14.74 14.18
N ILE A 48 -9.17 -15.47 13.08
CA ILE A 48 -8.20 -15.49 11.99
C ILE A 48 -8.79 -14.65 10.86
N ALA A 49 -8.03 -13.67 10.39
CA ALA A 49 -8.32 -12.93 9.19
C ALA A 49 -7.26 -13.25 8.13
N ALA A 50 -7.68 -13.39 6.88
CA ALA A 50 -6.80 -13.58 5.75
C ALA A 50 -7.33 -12.79 4.55
N GLY A 51 -6.46 -12.34 3.66
CA GLY A 51 -6.89 -11.62 2.47
C GLY A 51 -5.88 -11.66 1.35
N LEU A 52 -6.43 -11.44 0.16
CA LEU A 52 -5.70 -11.31 -1.10
C LEU A 52 -6.17 -10.04 -1.77
N LEU A 53 -5.25 -9.27 -2.33
CA LEU A 53 -5.51 -8.09 -3.14
C LEU A 53 -4.65 -8.13 -4.39
N SER A 54 -5.29 -8.01 -5.54
CA SER A 54 -4.66 -7.94 -6.86
C SER A 54 -4.91 -6.56 -7.45
N ARG A 55 -3.86 -5.87 -7.85
CA ARG A 55 -3.88 -4.56 -8.48
C ARG A 55 -3.23 -4.61 -9.84
N VAL A 56 -3.89 -4.06 -10.84
CA VAL A 56 -3.35 -3.84 -12.18
C VAL A 56 -3.42 -2.36 -12.48
N GLN A 57 -2.26 -1.76 -12.70
CA GLN A 57 -2.12 -0.34 -13.01
C GLN A 57 -1.72 -0.18 -14.47
N TRP A 58 -2.43 0.71 -15.17
CA TRP A 58 -2.17 1.09 -16.57
C TRP A 58 -2.20 -0.10 -17.56
N PRO A 59 -3.31 -0.84 -17.64
CA PRO A 59 -3.39 -2.10 -18.39
C PRO A 59 -3.15 -1.95 -19.90
N ASN A 60 -3.33 -0.76 -20.46
CA ASN A 60 -3.16 -0.48 -21.89
C ASN A 60 -1.82 0.17 -22.25
N LEU A 61 -0.91 0.32 -21.28
CA LEU A 61 0.46 0.75 -21.55
C LEU A 61 1.39 -0.45 -21.61
N ASP A 62 2.48 -0.34 -22.35
CA ASP A 62 3.56 -1.35 -22.30
C ASP A 62 4.14 -1.47 -20.88
N LEU A 63 4.11 -0.37 -20.13
CA LEU A 63 4.48 -0.27 -18.73
C LEU A 63 3.29 -0.66 -17.83
N GLN A 64 2.91 -1.92 -17.78
CA GLN A 64 1.89 -2.42 -16.86
C GLN A 64 2.53 -2.76 -15.52
N ILE A 65 1.88 -2.36 -14.42
CA ILE A 65 2.31 -2.71 -13.07
C ILE A 65 1.26 -3.61 -12.43
N HIS A 66 1.68 -4.83 -12.11
CA HIS A 66 0.88 -5.80 -11.36
C HIS A 66 1.38 -5.87 -9.93
N THR A 67 0.50 -5.67 -8.96
CA THR A 67 0.83 -5.78 -7.54
C THR A 67 -0.12 -6.77 -6.88
N GLN A 68 0.45 -7.73 -6.17
CA GLN A 68 -0.28 -8.70 -5.37
C GLN A 68 0.07 -8.49 -3.90
N TYR A 69 -0.93 -8.50 -3.05
CA TYR A 69 -0.76 -8.45 -1.61
C TYR A 69 -1.56 -9.58 -0.97
N ALA A 70 -0.95 -10.28 -0.03
CA ALA A 70 -1.59 -11.34 0.73
C ALA A 70 -1.27 -11.17 2.21
N TYR A 71 -2.22 -11.49 3.08
CA TYR A 71 -1.97 -11.51 4.51
C TYR A 71 -2.76 -12.61 5.22
N VAL A 72 -2.22 -13.04 6.34
CA VAL A 72 -2.92 -13.84 7.34
C VAL A 72 -2.55 -13.28 8.71
N ASN A 73 -3.53 -12.97 9.52
CA ASN A 73 -3.31 -12.55 10.88
C ASN A 73 -4.24 -13.28 11.87
N LYS A 74 -3.86 -13.29 13.11
CA LYS A 74 -4.64 -13.88 14.19
C LYS A 74 -4.63 -12.96 15.40
N SER A 75 -5.81 -12.67 15.92
CA SER A 75 -5.97 -12.00 17.22
C SER A 75 -5.94 -13.01 18.36
N TYR A 76 -5.39 -12.58 19.49
CA TYR A 76 -5.42 -13.30 20.76
C TYR A 76 -5.96 -12.37 21.83
N ASP A 77 -7.02 -12.79 22.50
CA ASP A 77 -7.70 -12.02 23.52
C ASP A 77 -7.56 -12.73 24.87
N TYR A 78 -6.86 -12.09 25.80
CA TYR A 78 -6.62 -12.59 27.16
C TYR A 78 -7.43 -11.82 28.21
N GLY A 79 -8.62 -11.33 27.85
CA GLY A 79 -9.53 -10.58 28.71
C GLY A 79 -9.62 -9.10 28.35
N PRO A 80 -10.34 -8.32 29.16
CA PRO A 80 -10.72 -6.95 28.76
C PRO A 80 -9.56 -5.96 28.69
N SER A 81 -8.40 -6.29 29.26
CA SER A 81 -7.27 -5.35 29.33
C SER A 81 -6.11 -5.71 28.42
N LEU A 82 -6.03 -6.93 27.93
CA LEU A 82 -4.85 -7.40 27.23
C LEU A 82 -5.24 -8.21 25.99
N GLY A 83 -4.78 -7.79 24.85
CA GLY A 83 -4.89 -8.51 23.60
C GLY A 83 -3.68 -8.24 22.70
N PHE A 84 -3.39 -9.13 21.77
CA PHE A 84 -2.40 -8.89 20.75
C PHE A 84 -2.78 -9.59 19.44
N GLY A 85 -2.23 -9.08 18.34
CA GLY A 85 -2.32 -9.68 17.03
C GLY A 85 -0.94 -10.06 16.52
N VAL A 86 -0.87 -11.18 15.81
CA VAL A 86 0.29 -11.59 15.04
C VAL A 86 -0.13 -11.84 13.61
N GLY A 87 0.72 -11.49 12.67
CA GLY A 87 0.42 -11.64 11.26
C GLY A 87 1.65 -11.87 10.41
N ILE A 88 1.39 -12.38 9.23
CA ILE A 88 2.35 -12.45 8.13
C ILE A 88 1.69 -11.81 6.92
N ASN A 89 2.42 -10.98 6.20
CA ASN A 89 1.98 -10.48 4.91
C ASN A 89 3.08 -10.62 3.86
N ALA A 90 2.67 -10.61 2.61
CA ALA A 90 3.57 -10.63 1.48
C ALA A 90 3.08 -9.66 0.42
N VAL A 91 4.00 -8.94 -0.19
CA VAL A 91 3.77 -8.11 -1.36
C VAL A 91 4.66 -8.58 -2.50
N TRP A 92 4.09 -8.65 -3.68
CA TRP A 92 4.81 -8.90 -4.91
C TRP A 92 4.36 -7.92 -5.97
N GLN A 93 5.31 -7.25 -6.61
CA GLN A 93 5.07 -6.30 -7.69
C GLN A 93 5.91 -6.68 -8.89
N TYR A 94 5.29 -6.66 -10.05
CA TYR A 94 5.91 -6.88 -11.34
C TYR A 94 5.58 -5.74 -12.30
N GLU A 95 6.58 -5.23 -13.00
CA GLU A 95 6.44 -4.24 -14.05
C GLU A 95 6.90 -4.88 -15.38
N SER A 96 6.06 -4.77 -16.42
CA SER A 96 6.20 -5.55 -17.65
C SER A 96 7.31 -5.06 -18.58
N PHE A 97 7.56 -3.76 -18.64
CA PHE A 97 8.50 -3.17 -19.63
C PHE A 97 9.97 -3.46 -19.30
N ASN A 98 10.38 -3.18 -18.07
CA ASN A 98 11.75 -3.41 -17.60
C ASN A 98 11.94 -4.78 -16.93
N ASN A 99 10.87 -5.58 -16.82
CA ASN A 99 10.87 -6.80 -16.02
C ASN A 99 11.32 -6.55 -14.57
N TYR A 100 10.90 -5.40 -14.01
CA TYR A 100 11.14 -5.11 -12.61
C TYR A 100 10.30 -6.02 -11.73
N ASN A 101 10.93 -6.63 -10.74
CA ASN A 101 10.27 -7.42 -9.72
C ASN A 101 10.65 -6.91 -8.33
N TYR A 102 9.66 -6.82 -7.48
CA TYR A 102 9.80 -6.59 -6.05
C TYR A 102 9.00 -7.63 -5.29
N ALA A 103 9.62 -8.28 -4.34
CA ALA A 103 8.96 -9.22 -3.44
C ALA A 103 9.42 -8.97 -2.00
N GLN A 104 8.49 -8.95 -1.07
CA GLN A 104 8.78 -8.78 0.35
C GLN A 104 7.81 -9.61 1.18
N VAL A 105 8.31 -10.24 2.24
CA VAL A 105 7.51 -10.95 3.25
C VAL A 105 7.80 -10.33 4.60
N ASN A 106 6.74 -10.04 5.36
CA ASN A 106 6.80 -9.37 6.65
C ASN A 106 6.12 -10.20 7.74
N LEU A 107 6.66 -10.10 8.95
CA LEU A 107 6.07 -10.60 10.19
C LEU A 107 5.63 -9.40 11.03
N ASN A 108 4.40 -9.42 11.52
CA ASN A 108 3.78 -8.32 12.24
C ASN A 108 3.42 -8.74 13.66
N TYR A 109 3.59 -7.82 14.59
CA TYR A 109 3.09 -7.91 15.95
C TYR A 109 2.41 -6.60 16.32
N ALA A 110 1.17 -6.68 16.80
CA ALA A 110 0.41 -5.54 17.31
C ALA A 110 -0.08 -5.86 18.72
N HIS A 111 0.11 -4.95 19.65
CA HIS A 111 -0.36 -5.09 21.02
C HIS A 111 -1.58 -4.22 21.26
N ARG A 112 -2.62 -4.74 21.96
CA ARG A 112 -3.82 -3.99 22.27
C ARG A 112 -3.84 -3.64 23.75
N ILE A 113 -3.84 -2.34 24.05
CA ILE A 113 -3.84 -1.78 25.39
C ILE A 113 -5.18 -1.09 25.62
N ASN A 114 -5.92 -1.50 26.65
CA ASN A 114 -7.15 -0.85 27.04
C ASN A 114 -6.82 0.41 27.88
N LEU A 115 -7.26 1.57 27.40
CA LEU A 115 -7.09 2.87 28.07
C LEU A 115 -8.32 3.28 28.91
N ASN A 116 -9.27 2.36 29.11
CA ASN A 116 -10.58 2.59 29.73
C ASN A 116 -11.58 3.37 28.87
N ASN A 117 -12.83 3.42 29.30
CA ASN A 117 -13.92 4.15 28.65
C ASN A 117 -14.10 3.83 27.15
N GLY A 118 -13.75 2.59 26.72
CA GLY A 118 -13.86 2.15 25.33
C GLY A 118 -12.74 2.66 24.41
N TRP A 119 -11.69 3.24 24.96
CA TRP A 119 -10.48 3.60 24.23
C TRP A 119 -9.46 2.47 24.25
N TYR A 120 -8.82 2.22 23.12
CA TYR A 120 -7.73 1.27 22.96
C TYR A 120 -6.58 1.92 22.22
N PHE A 121 -5.37 1.56 22.62
CA PHE A 121 -4.13 1.91 21.93
C PHE A 121 -3.46 0.66 21.43
N ARG A 122 -3.03 0.66 20.14
CA ARG A 122 -2.40 -0.49 19.48
C ARG A 122 -1.05 -0.09 18.89
N PRO A 123 0.04 -0.16 19.64
CA PRO A 123 1.39 -0.09 19.06
C PRO A 123 1.69 -1.37 18.29
N ALA A 124 2.46 -1.26 17.21
CA ALA A 124 2.84 -2.38 16.37
C ALA A 124 4.24 -2.24 15.80
N VAL A 125 4.84 -3.37 15.52
CA VAL A 125 6.11 -3.51 14.81
C VAL A 125 5.96 -4.54 13.69
N GLU A 126 6.70 -4.32 12.62
CA GLU A 126 6.78 -5.24 11.49
C GLU A 126 8.23 -5.36 11.05
N VAL A 127 8.66 -6.59 10.79
CA VAL A 127 10.00 -6.90 10.28
C VAL A 127 9.85 -7.75 9.04
N GLY A 128 10.49 -7.33 7.95
CA GLY A 128 10.40 -7.98 6.66
C GLY A 128 11.73 -8.25 6.00
N VAL A 129 11.71 -9.18 5.07
CA VAL A 129 12.81 -9.43 4.15
C VAL A 129 12.30 -9.22 2.73
N GLY A 130 12.96 -8.34 2.00
CA GLY A 130 12.63 -7.98 0.63
C GLY A 130 13.76 -8.22 -0.35
N ASN A 131 13.39 -8.37 -1.61
CA ASN A 131 14.33 -8.43 -2.73
C ASN A 131 13.78 -7.62 -3.91
N LYS A 132 14.65 -6.93 -4.62
CA LYS A 132 14.33 -6.23 -5.87
C LYS A 132 15.21 -6.76 -6.98
N SER A 133 14.62 -6.95 -8.15
CA SER A 133 15.35 -7.34 -9.35
C SER A 133 14.87 -6.56 -10.56
N ASN A 134 15.77 -6.32 -11.50
CA ASN A 134 15.46 -5.65 -12.75
C ASN A 134 16.23 -6.34 -13.87
N ARG A 135 15.53 -6.72 -14.94
CA ARG A 135 16.13 -7.33 -16.13
C ARG A 135 15.95 -6.39 -17.30
N PHE A 136 16.93 -5.54 -17.57
CA PHE A 136 16.92 -4.58 -18.68
C PHE A 136 16.97 -5.25 -20.07
N ARG A 137 16.18 -6.31 -20.29
CA ARG A 137 16.19 -7.08 -21.54
C ARG A 137 15.67 -6.32 -22.75
N ASN A 138 14.82 -5.33 -22.51
CA ASN A 138 14.14 -4.55 -23.55
C ASN A 138 14.77 -3.17 -23.77
N LEU A 139 15.84 -2.84 -23.03
CA LEU A 139 16.52 -1.56 -23.16
C LEU A 139 17.86 -1.75 -23.86
N THR A 140 18.14 -0.90 -24.85
CA THR A 140 19.46 -0.74 -25.41
C THR A 140 20.19 0.34 -24.62
N LEU A 141 21.26 -0.04 -23.93
CA LEU A 141 22.05 0.87 -23.11
C LEU A 141 22.98 1.72 -24.01
N ALA A 142 23.43 2.86 -23.50
CA ALA A 142 24.19 3.84 -24.26
C ALA A 142 25.51 3.27 -24.81
N ASP A 143 26.16 2.36 -24.09
CA ASP A 143 27.40 1.68 -24.50
C ASP A 143 27.22 0.71 -25.66
N GLN A 144 26.01 0.23 -25.88
CA GLN A 144 25.67 -0.64 -27.00
C GLN A 144 25.49 0.14 -28.33
N ILE A 145 25.24 1.45 -28.24
CA ILE A 145 24.96 2.28 -29.41
C ILE A 145 26.26 2.86 -29.95
N ASN A 146 26.76 2.33 -31.06
CA ASN A 146 27.91 2.90 -31.76
C ASN A 146 27.41 3.98 -32.73
N ILE A 147 27.50 5.24 -32.31
CA ILE A 147 27.00 6.40 -33.06
C ILE A 147 27.77 6.55 -34.39
N SER A 148 29.07 6.18 -34.45
CA SER A 148 29.91 6.36 -35.65
C SER A 148 29.62 5.33 -36.73
N SER A 149 29.26 4.11 -36.38
CA SER A 149 28.97 3.02 -37.32
C SER A 149 27.47 2.77 -37.52
N GLY A 150 26.61 3.34 -36.67
CA GLY A 150 25.16 3.07 -36.67
C GLY A 150 24.80 1.64 -36.22
N VAL A 151 25.73 0.92 -35.60
CA VAL A 151 25.55 -0.48 -35.18
C VAL A 151 25.18 -0.52 -33.69
N ILE A 152 24.25 -1.40 -33.35
CA ILE A 152 23.90 -1.73 -31.96
C ILE A 152 24.60 -3.03 -31.57
N ASN A 153 25.50 -2.97 -30.59
CA ASN A 153 26.17 -4.14 -30.06
C ASN A 153 25.19 -4.97 -29.21
N PRO A 154 25.16 -6.30 -29.39
CA PRO A 154 24.23 -7.13 -28.62
C PRO A 154 24.62 -7.29 -27.12
N VAL A 155 25.89 -7.02 -26.78
CA VAL A 155 26.41 -7.16 -25.42
C VAL A 155 26.74 -5.79 -24.87
N SER A 156 26.21 -5.48 -23.67
CA SER A 156 26.54 -4.28 -22.90
C SER A 156 27.66 -4.59 -21.90
N VAL A 157 28.55 -3.62 -21.70
CA VAL A 157 29.58 -3.63 -20.65
C VAL A 157 29.14 -2.80 -19.42
N ASP A 158 27.97 -2.19 -19.50
CA ASP A 158 27.40 -1.44 -18.37
C ASP A 158 27.12 -2.38 -17.17
N PRO A 159 27.53 -2.03 -15.95
CA PRO A 159 27.25 -2.82 -14.75
C PRO A 159 25.76 -3.13 -14.54
N LEU A 160 24.86 -2.26 -14.98
CA LEU A 160 23.42 -2.49 -14.95
C LEU A 160 22.94 -3.65 -15.82
N ALA A 161 23.66 -3.96 -16.91
CA ALA A 161 23.32 -5.08 -17.79
C ALA A 161 23.73 -6.43 -17.19
N SER A 162 24.76 -6.45 -16.35
CA SER A 162 25.36 -7.68 -15.80
C SER A 162 24.68 -8.14 -14.51
N ARG A 163 24.16 -7.22 -13.69
CA ARG A 163 23.55 -7.52 -12.40
C ARG A 163 22.03 -7.44 -12.48
N ILE A 164 21.37 -8.56 -12.18
CA ILE A 164 19.93 -8.72 -12.32
C ILE A 164 19.18 -8.48 -10.99
N ASN A 165 19.84 -8.74 -9.85
CA ASN A 165 19.21 -8.73 -8.54
C ASN A 165 19.95 -7.78 -7.59
N ALA A 166 19.18 -7.00 -6.81
CA ALA A 166 19.68 -6.39 -5.60
C ALA A 166 19.95 -7.47 -4.53
N ASP A 167 20.79 -7.17 -3.56
CA ASP A 167 20.93 -8.05 -2.40
C ASP A 167 19.62 -8.05 -1.60
N PRO A 168 19.23 -9.18 -0.98
CA PRO A 168 18.11 -9.19 -0.07
C PRO A 168 18.32 -8.18 1.06
N PHE A 169 17.29 -7.45 1.40
CA PHE A 169 17.36 -6.43 2.44
C PHE A 169 16.39 -6.72 3.58
N LEU A 170 16.80 -6.34 4.79
CA LEU A 170 15.93 -6.31 5.97
C LEU A 170 15.17 -4.99 5.99
N ASP A 171 13.89 -5.03 6.30
CA ASP A 171 13.02 -3.87 6.44
C ASP A 171 12.38 -3.84 7.83
N ILE A 172 12.36 -2.67 8.47
CA ILE A 172 11.81 -2.48 9.81
C ILE A 172 10.78 -1.37 9.75
N ASN A 173 9.55 -1.72 10.18
CA ASN A 173 8.40 -0.84 10.16
C ASN A 173 7.78 -0.75 11.55
N ALA A 174 7.13 0.36 11.85
CA ALA A 174 6.38 0.56 13.08
C ALA A 174 5.06 1.26 12.79
N GLY A 175 4.09 1.05 13.67
CA GLY A 175 2.81 1.71 13.55
C GLY A 175 2.09 1.79 14.89
N PHE A 176 1.02 2.60 14.89
CA PHE A 176 0.11 2.66 16.02
C PHE A 176 -1.31 2.96 15.56
N LEU A 177 -2.29 2.56 16.38
CA LEU A 177 -3.69 2.95 16.26
C LEU A 177 -4.20 3.40 17.63
N VAL A 178 -5.07 4.38 17.62
CA VAL A 178 -5.96 4.73 18.73
C VAL A 178 -7.37 4.54 18.22
N GLU A 179 -8.12 3.67 18.87
CA GLU A 179 -9.50 3.35 18.50
C GLU A 179 -10.47 3.59 19.64
N LYS A 180 -11.70 3.92 19.31
CA LYS A 180 -12.80 4.01 20.24
C LYS A 180 -14.04 3.33 19.70
N GLN A 181 -14.66 2.52 20.55
CA GLN A 181 -15.99 1.96 20.34
C GLN A 181 -16.95 2.64 21.33
N THR A 182 -18.02 3.21 20.82
CA THR A 182 -19.06 3.86 21.63
C THR A 182 -20.30 2.98 21.74
N PHE A 183 -21.14 3.25 22.74
CA PHE A 183 -22.39 2.50 22.95
C PHE A 183 -23.45 2.70 21.84
N ASN A 184 -23.29 3.74 21.00
CA ASN A 184 -24.24 4.09 19.94
C ASN A 184 -23.77 3.57 18.57
N ASP A 185 -23.00 2.49 18.52
CA ASP A 185 -22.44 1.90 17.31
C ASP A 185 -21.54 2.85 16.48
N ILE A 186 -21.20 4.00 17.01
CA ILE A 186 -20.21 4.89 16.45
C ILE A 186 -18.83 4.35 16.84
N SER A 187 -18.01 4.09 15.84
CA SER A 187 -16.61 3.74 16.07
C SER A 187 -15.72 4.64 15.24
N TYR A 188 -14.56 4.95 15.77
CA TYR A 188 -13.54 5.68 15.05
C TYR A 188 -12.16 5.24 15.48
N TRP A 189 -11.24 5.37 14.56
CA TRP A 189 -9.84 5.14 14.83
C TRP A 189 -8.98 6.15 14.04
N VAL A 190 -7.83 6.44 14.62
CA VAL A 190 -6.77 7.25 14.01
C VAL A 190 -5.46 6.53 14.23
N GLY A 191 -4.61 6.52 13.22
CA GLY A 191 -3.33 5.85 13.31
C GLY A 191 -2.26 6.46 12.43
N GLY A 192 -1.07 5.96 12.63
CA GLY A 192 0.08 6.29 11.81
C GLY A 192 1.02 5.10 11.68
N SER A 193 1.71 5.05 10.56
CA SER A 193 2.78 4.09 10.33
C SER A 193 4.00 4.74 9.71
N VAL A 194 5.16 4.18 10.02
CA VAL A 194 6.44 4.55 9.43
C VAL A 194 7.07 3.27 8.92
N ARG A 195 7.35 3.22 7.61
CA ARG A 195 8.03 2.09 6.98
C ARG A 195 9.45 2.48 6.60
N HIS A 196 10.29 1.48 6.44
CA HIS A 196 11.71 1.64 6.06
C HIS A 196 12.49 2.46 7.07
N LEU A 197 12.26 2.24 8.39
CA LEU A 197 12.95 2.93 9.47
C LEU A 197 14.48 2.78 9.39
N ASN A 198 14.95 1.64 8.94
CA ASN A 198 16.37 1.32 8.75
C ASN A 198 16.92 1.76 7.38
N ARG A 199 16.08 2.36 6.50
CA ARG A 199 16.45 2.82 5.16
C ARG A 199 17.29 1.79 4.40
N PRO A 200 16.78 0.59 4.11
CA PRO A 200 17.55 -0.48 3.52
C PRO A 200 18.15 -0.06 2.18
N ASN A 201 19.33 -0.56 1.86
CA ASN A 201 19.93 -0.37 0.56
C ASN A 201 19.27 -1.28 -0.48
N ILE A 202 18.68 -0.69 -1.50
CA ILE A 202 17.98 -1.38 -2.59
C ILE A 202 18.71 -1.29 -3.93
N SER A 203 19.98 -0.88 -3.91
CA SER A 203 20.79 -0.75 -5.14
C SER A 203 20.97 -2.11 -5.83
N ILE A 204 20.79 -2.11 -7.14
CA ILE A 204 21.12 -3.24 -8.02
C ILE A 204 22.59 -3.20 -8.40
N VAL A 205 23.22 -2.02 -8.33
CA VAL A 205 24.64 -1.83 -8.68
C VAL A 205 25.51 -2.16 -7.47
N GLU A 206 26.49 -3.02 -7.66
CA GLU A 206 27.43 -3.42 -6.61
C GLU A 206 28.30 -2.23 -6.16
N GLY A 207 28.44 -2.06 -4.84
CA GLY A 207 29.18 -0.95 -4.26
C GLY A 207 28.42 0.38 -4.18
N GLU A 208 27.30 0.51 -4.87
CA GLU A 208 26.44 1.69 -4.83
C GLU A 208 25.45 1.61 -3.66
N LYS A 209 25.11 2.78 -3.12
CA LYS A 209 24.10 2.91 -2.05
C LYS A 209 22.89 3.66 -2.57
N LEU A 210 21.77 2.97 -2.61
CA LEU A 210 20.44 3.55 -2.89
C LEU A 210 19.52 3.26 -1.70
N PRO A 211 19.56 4.09 -0.64
CA PRO A 211 18.71 3.88 0.52
C PRO A 211 17.24 4.13 0.17
N LEU A 212 16.38 3.21 0.56
CA LEU A 212 14.93 3.38 0.41
C LEU A 212 14.45 4.53 1.31
N ASP A 213 13.63 5.42 0.77
CA ASP A 213 13.08 6.52 1.54
C ASP A 213 12.07 6.03 2.58
N ILE A 214 12.08 6.69 3.73
CA ILE A 214 11.09 6.44 4.77
C ILE A 214 9.71 6.82 4.24
N PHE A 215 8.76 5.89 4.42
CA PHE A 215 7.36 6.09 4.08
C PHE A 215 6.57 6.39 5.35
N TYR A 216 5.89 7.53 5.38
CA TYR A 216 4.98 7.95 6.44
C TYR A 216 3.54 7.82 5.98
N SER A 217 2.67 7.29 6.83
CA SER A 217 1.22 7.26 6.61
C SER A 217 0.50 7.72 7.86
N PHE A 218 -0.46 8.64 7.70
CA PHE A 218 -1.41 9.04 8.73
C PHE A 218 -2.82 8.79 8.21
N HIS A 219 -3.61 8.04 8.95
CA HIS A 219 -4.91 7.59 8.49
C HIS A 219 -5.93 7.62 9.61
N GLY A 220 -7.18 7.78 9.21
CA GLY A 220 -8.30 7.81 10.13
C GLY A 220 -9.60 7.37 9.48
N ASN A 221 -10.50 6.90 10.33
CA ASN A 221 -11.81 6.44 9.93
C ASN A 221 -12.83 6.80 11.02
N VAL A 222 -14.00 7.19 10.58
CA VAL A 222 -15.17 7.33 11.44
C VAL A 222 -16.31 6.54 10.82
N ARG A 223 -16.87 5.62 11.58
CA ARG A 223 -18.04 4.83 11.20
C ARG A 223 -19.20 5.20 12.08
N PHE A 224 -20.36 5.45 11.48
CA PHE A 224 -21.60 5.77 12.20
C PHE A 224 -22.80 5.10 11.55
N PRO A 225 -23.83 4.76 12.35
CA PRO A 225 -25.04 4.14 11.84
C PRO A 225 -25.79 5.11 10.92
N PHE A 226 -26.40 4.55 9.88
CA PHE A 226 -27.20 5.27 8.91
C PHE A 226 -28.40 4.42 8.52
N LEU A 227 -29.60 4.89 8.71
CA LEU A 227 -30.84 4.21 8.36
C LEU A 227 -30.87 2.71 8.68
N TYR A 228 -31.49 2.33 9.80
CA TYR A 228 -31.60 0.94 10.29
C TYR A 228 -30.23 0.28 10.58
N GLU A 229 -29.89 -0.80 9.89
CA GLU A 229 -28.66 -1.58 10.06
C GLU A 229 -27.51 -1.11 9.17
N ASN A 230 -27.74 -0.09 8.34
CA ASN A 230 -26.73 0.44 7.42
C ASN A 230 -25.71 1.32 8.14
N THR A 231 -24.53 1.46 7.59
CA THR A 231 -23.50 2.33 8.14
C THR A 231 -22.82 3.17 7.07
N ILE A 232 -22.35 4.35 7.48
CA ILE A 232 -21.48 5.20 6.67
C ILE A 232 -20.10 5.22 7.31
N MET A 233 -19.08 5.07 6.52
CA MET A 233 -17.68 5.14 6.89
C MET A 233 -17.02 6.28 6.14
N MET A 234 -16.47 7.27 6.85
CA MET A 234 -15.63 8.32 6.29
C MET A 234 -14.18 7.99 6.55
N THR A 235 -13.34 8.07 5.53
CA THR A 235 -11.94 7.65 5.57
C THR A 235 -11.02 8.74 5.08
N THR A 236 -9.84 8.82 5.67
CA THR A 236 -8.76 9.67 5.21
C THR A 236 -7.44 8.94 5.34
N ASN A 237 -6.52 9.14 4.38
CA ASN A 237 -5.19 8.59 4.43
C ASN A 237 -4.21 9.57 3.78
N PHE A 238 -3.26 10.07 4.54
CA PHE A 238 -2.19 10.96 4.08
C PHE A 238 -0.87 10.20 4.07
N MET A 239 -0.18 10.19 2.95
CA MET A 239 1.04 9.43 2.71
C MET A 239 2.13 10.34 2.17
N VAL A 240 3.37 10.11 2.64
CA VAL A 240 4.57 10.82 2.16
C VAL A 240 5.72 9.82 2.06
N GLN A 241 6.41 9.79 0.89
CA GLN A 241 7.65 9.05 0.68
C GLN A 241 8.57 9.86 -0.24
N GLY A 242 9.68 10.35 0.29
CA GLY A 242 10.55 11.25 -0.45
C GLY A 242 9.80 12.48 -0.98
N PRO A 243 9.85 12.76 -2.29
CA PRO A 243 9.12 13.87 -2.91
C PRO A 243 7.64 13.56 -3.15
N TYR A 244 7.22 12.30 -3.01
CA TYR A 244 5.86 11.87 -3.26
C TYR A 244 4.98 12.11 -2.04
N ASN A 245 3.82 12.71 -2.27
CA ASN A 245 2.78 12.85 -1.26
C ASN A 245 1.40 12.61 -1.87
N ARG A 246 0.50 12.06 -1.08
CA ARG A 246 -0.86 11.74 -1.49
C ARG A 246 -1.80 11.85 -0.30
N LEU A 247 -2.96 12.44 -0.52
CA LEU A 247 -4.08 12.47 0.42
C LEU A 247 -5.29 11.85 -0.23
N ASP A 248 -5.78 10.77 0.36
CA ASP A 248 -7.03 10.12 -0.01
C ASP A 248 -8.11 10.50 0.98
N ILE A 249 -9.27 10.92 0.47
CA ILE A 249 -10.47 11.19 1.26
C ILE A 249 -11.62 10.42 0.63
N GLY A 250 -12.30 9.60 1.41
CA GLY A 250 -13.33 8.72 0.89
C GLY A 250 -14.50 8.52 1.82
N THR A 251 -15.57 7.96 1.25
CA THR A 251 -16.76 7.53 1.97
C THR A 251 -17.18 6.16 1.47
N ILE A 252 -17.53 5.26 2.38
CA ILE A 252 -18.06 3.93 2.09
C ILE A 252 -19.44 3.81 2.75
N PHE A 253 -20.44 3.47 1.96
CA PHE A 253 -21.78 3.13 2.41
C PHE A 253 -21.87 1.60 2.51
N GLN A 254 -22.17 1.08 3.68
CA GLN A 254 -22.50 -0.32 3.88
C GLN A 254 -24.03 -0.47 3.96
N LEU A 255 -24.59 -1.12 2.96
CA LEU A 255 -26.03 -1.36 2.78
C LEU A 255 -26.25 -2.87 2.88
N ASP A 256 -26.50 -3.36 4.12
CA ASP A 256 -26.55 -4.79 4.44
C ASP A 256 -25.25 -5.52 3.97
N ALA A 257 -25.34 -6.38 2.97
CA ALA A 257 -24.23 -7.14 2.43
C ALA A 257 -23.41 -6.38 1.35
N ILE A 258 -23.88 -5.21 0.89
CA ILE A 258 -23.26 -4.47 -0.22
C ILE A 258 -22.53 -3.25 0.35
N LEU A 259 -21.31 -3.04 -0.13
CA LEU A 259 -20.53 -1.84 0.14
C LEU A 259 -20.35 -1.03 -1.15
N LEU A 260 -20.59 0.28 -1.05
CA LEU A 260 -20.37 1.22 -2.15
C LEU A 260 -19.46 2.34 -1.66
N GLY A 261 -18.35 2.56 -2.35
CA GLY A 261 -17.36 3.55 -1.94
C GLY A 261 -16.98 4.52 -3.05
N LEU A 262 -16.67 5.74 -2.64
CA LEU A 262 -16.05 6.77 -3.47
C LEU A 262 -14.87 7.37 -2.72
N THR A 263 -13.74 7.51 -3.39
CA THR A 263 -12.53 8.12 -2.83
C THR A 263 -11.92 9.09 -3.84
N ALA A 264 -11.55 10.26 -3.37
CA ALA A 264 -10.77 11.23 -4.13
C ALA A 264 -9.33 11.19 -3.63
N ALA A 265 -8.39 11.01 -4.55
CA ALA A 265 -6.97 11.09 -4.28
C ALA A 265 -6.44 12.45 -4.76
N THR A 266 -5.70 13.12 -3.91
CA THR A 266 -5.13 14.45 -4.16
C THR A 266 -3.63 14.47 -3.87
N ASN A 267 -2.93 15.43 -4.45
CA ASN A 267 -1.55 15.74 -4.11
C ASN A 267 -1.52 17.11 -3.42
N PRO A 268 -1.38 17.18 -2.08
CA PRO A 268 -1.44 18.44 -1.34
C PRO A 268 -0.17 19.28 -1.42
N ALA A 269 1.02 18.68 -1.69
CA ALA A 269 2.24 19.44 -1.90
C ALA A 269 2.37 19.85 -3.36
N ARG A 270 2.20 21.12 -3.63
CA ARG A 270 2.43 21.72 -4.95
C ARG A 270 3.92 21.93 -5.15
N ASN A 271 4.55 21.16 -6.02
CA ASN A 271 5.84 21.51 -6.60
C ASN A 271 5.61 22.26 -7.90
N ASP A 272 6.05 23.50 -7.95
CA ASP A 272 6.23 24.37 -9.13
C ASP A 272 5.26 24.15 -10.31
N GLY A 273 4.02 24.60 -10.15
CA GLY A 273 3.18 25.01 -11.28
C GLY A 273 2.39 23.92 -11.99
N ASN A 274 2.69 22.63 -11.83
CA ASN A 274 2.08 21.52 -12.59
C ASN A 274 1.39 20.45 -11.74
N ALA A 275 1.30 20.61 -10.44
CA ALA A 275 0.65 19.61 -9.57
C ALA A 275 -0.88 19.74 -9.68
N HIS A 276 -1.54 18.70 -10.18
CA HIS A 276 -2.98 18.58 -10.08
C HIS A 276 -3.38 18.36 -8.63
N LEU A 277 -4.26 19.18 -8.10
CA LEU A 277 -4.80 18.97 -6.74
C LEU A 277 -5.52 17.63 -6.66
N LEU A 278 -6.36 17.30 -7.65
CA LEU A 278 -7.04 16.02 -7.77
C LEU A 278 -6.28 15.13 -8.76
N THR A 279 -5.75 14.02 -8.31
CA THR A 279 -4.97 13.08 -9.13
C THR A 279 -5.81 11.94 -9.66
N SER A 280 -6.79 11.45 -8.86
CA SER A 280 -7.70 10.40 -9.30
C SER A 280 -9.01 10.38 -8.49
N ILE A 281 -10.02 9.74 -9.08
CA ILE A 281 -11.28 9.39 -8.42
C ILE A 281 -11.44 7.88 -8.50
N ASN A 282 -11.69 7.27 -7.36
CA ASN A 282 -11.91 5.84 -7.23
C ASN A 282 -13.37 5.53 -6.91
N ALA A 283 -13.92 4.53 -7.59
CA ALA A 283 -15.18 3.90 -7.26
C ALA A 283 -14.93 2.48 -6.74
N PHE A 284 -15.57 2.10 -5.65
CA PHE A 284 -15.44 0.81 -4.98
C PHE A 284 -16.81 0.15 -4.83
N VAL A 285 -16.86 -1.16 -5.09
CA VAL A 285 -18.00 -2.04 -4.79
C VAL A 285 -17.49 -3.24 -3.99
N GLY A 286 -18.15 -3.53 -2.89
CA GLY A 286 -17.86 -4.70 -2.06
C GLY A 286 -19.11 -5.54 -1.82
N LEU A 287 -18.90 -6.83 -1.56
CA LEU A 287 -19.93 -7.80 -1.20
C LEU A 287 -19.45 -8.60 0.02
N GLU A 288 -20.27 -8.61 1.07
CA GLU A 288 -20.06 -9.45 2.25
C GLU A 288 -20.98 -10.69 2.15
N TYR A 289 -20.39 -11.87 2.16
CA TYR A 289 -21.11 -13.12 2.14
C TYR A 289 -20.55 -14.09 3.18
N GLN A 290 -21.29 -14.29 4.25
CA GLN A 290 -20.90 -15.13 5.40
C GLN A 290 -19.57 -14.67 6.03
N THR A 291 -18.50 -15.45 5.81
CA THR A 291 -17.15 -15.22 6.31
C THR A 291 -16.24 -14.60 5.27
N PHE A 292 -16.73 -14.39 4.08
CA PHE A 292 -15.97 -13.82 2.95
C PHE A 292 -16.44 -12.41 2.64
N ARG A 293 -15.49 -11.58 2.21
CA ARG A 293 -15.73 -10.26 1.65
C ARG A 293 -15.01 -10.18 0.32
N PHE A 294 -15.69 -9.67 -0.68
CA PHE A 294 -15.15 -9.44 -2.02
C PHE A 294 -15.19 -7.95 -2.30
N GLY A 295 -14.14 -7.43 -2.92
CA GLY A 295 -14.05 -6.03 -3.30
C GLY A 295 -13.55 -5.87 -4.71
N PHE A 296 -14.13 -4.91 -5.44
CA PHE A 296 -13.66 -4.46 -6.73
C PHE A 296 -13.60 -2.94 -6.73
N SER A 297 -12.53 -2.38 -7.25
CA SER A 297 -12.40 -0.94 -7.43
C SER A 297 -11.81 -0.56 -8.78
N TYR A 298 -12.22 0.59 -9.26
CA TYR A 298 -11.67 1.25 -10.43
C TYR A 298 -11.24 2.66 -10.06
N ASP A 299 -10.01 3.00 -10.39
CA ASP A 299 -9.39 4.29 -10.10
C ASP A 299 -9.12 5.01 -11.42
N LYS A 300 -9.86 6.09 -11.67
CA LYS A 300 -9.73 6.91 -12.86
C LYS A 300 -8.77 8.06 -12.62
N ASN A 301 -7.67 8.10 -13.34
CA ASN A 301 -6.76 9.24 -13.33
C ASN A 301 -7.43 10.49 -13.88
N THR A 302 -7.28 11.61 -13.18
CA THR A 302 -7.74 12.93 -13.61
C THR A 302 -6.60 13.81 -14.12
N SER A 303 -5.33 13.35 -13.93
CA SER A 303 -4.14 14.03 -14.41
C SER A 303 -3.88 13.76 -15.89
N ASN A 304 -3.17 14.69 -16.57
CA ASN A 304 -2.84 14.59 -18.00
C ASN A 304 -1.70 13.59 -18.32
N ILE A 305 -1.58 12.50 -17.58
CA ILE A 305 -0.54 11.46 -17.82
C ILE A 305 -0.79 10.64 -19.10
N GLY A 306 -1.83 10.98 -19.87
CA GLY A 306 -2.23 10.28 -21.08
C GLY A 306 -3.33 9.24 -20.84
N ARG A 307 -3.60 8.39 -21.85
CA ARG A 307 -4.60 7.32 -21.77
C ARG A 307 -4.02 6.12 -21.03
N THR A 308 -4.11 6.12 -19.72
CA THR A 308 -3.60 5.04 -18.87
C THR A 308 -4.63 3.94 -18.60
N ASP A 309 -5.90 4.17 -18.94
CA ASP A 309 -7.08 3.36 -18.59
C ASP A 309 -7.21 3.02 -17.10
N GLY A 310 -6.54 3.84 -16.26
CA GLY A 310 -6.71 3.82 -14.82
C GLY A 310 -6.05 2.64 -14.11
N VAL A 311 -6.62 2.27 -12.97
CA VAL A 311 -6.15 1.19 -12.10
C VAL A 311 -7.33 0.34 -11.68
N TYR A 312 -7.15 -0.98 -11.68
CA TYR A 312 -8.14 -1.96 -11.25
C TYR A 312 -7.61 -2.71 -10.02
N GLU A 313 -8.46 -2.89 -9.03
CA GLU A 313 -8.15 -3.73 -7.89
C GLU A 313 -9.27 -4.73 -7.63
N LEU A 314 -8.89 -5.97 -7.36
CA LEU A 314 -9.77 -7.05 -6.93
C LEU A 314 -9.28 -7.60 -5.60
N SER A 315 -10.16 -7.72 -4.63
CA SER A 315 -9.84 -8.25 -3.31
C SER A 315 -10.78 -9.33 -2.86
N MET A 316 -10.26 -10.23 -2.03
CA MET A 316 -11.02 -11.21 -1.28
C MET A 316 -10.44 -11.30 0.12
N THR A 317 -11.29 -11.20 1.13
CA THR A 317 -10.90 -11.41 2.52
C THR A 317 -11.77 -12.48 3.17
N TYR A 318 -11.18 -13.17 4.13
CA TYR A 318 -11.82 -14.19 4.94
C TYR A 318 -11.67 -13.83 6.41
N LEU A 319 -12.77 -13.89 7.16
CA LEU A 319 -12.78 -13.70 8.60
C LEU A 319 -13.38 -14.95 9.25
N SER A 320 -12.61 -15.66 10.06
CA SER A 320 -13.10 -16.86 10.74
C SER A 320 -14.24 -16.54 11.70
N ARG A 321 -15.09 -17.53 11.96
CA ARG A 321 -16.13 -17.39 13.01
C ARG A 321 -15.46 -17.16 14.36
N CYS A 322 -16.09 -16.34 15.19
CA CYS A 322 -15.64 -16.11 16.55
C CYS A 322 -15.70 -17.39 17.36
N ARG A 323 -14.59 -17.75 18.03
CA ARG A 323 -14.53 -18.94 18.90
C ARG A 323 -15.00 -18.67 20.33
N ARG A 324 -14.95 -17.41 20.79
CA ARG A 324 -15.24 -17.00 22.16
C ARG A 324 -16.24 -15.83 22.25
N CYS A 325 -17.02 -15.59 21.22
CA CYS A 325 -18.08 -14.61 21.31
C CYS A 325 -19.13 -15.14 22.31
N ASN A 326 -19.24 -14.47 23.45
CA ASN A 326 -20.30 -14.73 24.41
C ASN A 326 -21.65 -14.55 23.69
N THR A 327 -22.44 -15.61 23.64
CA THR A 327 -23.74 -15.69 22.94
C THR A 327 -24.81 -14.77 23.58
N ASP A 328 -24.46 -13.98 24.61
CA ASP A 328 -25.39 -13.10 25.33
C ASP A 328 -25.85 -11.85 24.54
N ARG A 329 -25.20 -11.50 23.41
CA ARG A 329 -25.68 -10.42 22.54
C ARG A 329 -26.79 -10.83 21.56
N SER A 330 -27.02 -12.12 21.34
CA SER A 330 -28.05 -12.61 20.42
C SER A 330 -29.44 -12.82 21.04
N ARG A 331 -29.64 -12.44 22.32
CA ARG A 331 -30.92 -12.56 23.03
C ARG A 331 -31.64 -11.26 23.34
N LYS A 332 -31.22 -10.14 22.78
CA LYS A 332 -32.02 -8.91 22.77
C LYS A 332 -32.44 -8.61 21.33
N LYS A 333 -33.44 -9.35 20.89
CA LYS A 333 -34.39 -8.91 19.87
C LYS A 333 -35.56 -8.25 20.55
#